data_c3ecaaef282d5f1b55f9aac5c6853813
#
_entry.id   c3ecaaef282d5f1b55f9aac5c6853813
#
_cell.length_a   1.000
_cell.length_b   1.000
_cell.length_c   1.000
_cell.angle_alpha   90.00
_cell.angle_beta   90.00
_cell.angle_gamma   90.00
#
_symmetry.space_group_name_H-M   'P 1'
#
loop_
_entity.id
_entity.type
_entity.pdbx_description
1 polymer ?
#
loop_
_entity_poly.entity_id
_entity_poly.type
_entity_poly.pdbx_seq_one_letter_code
_entity_poly.pdbx_strand_id
1 'polypeptide(L)'
;MDPTAKDTAILVSDKKDNGELSASMILAANLGTKTSEENNLNMGSYSDYRKFNSSNTILVSLTKNLPSEMKEYVSPYTKELNDNGVVLFINDANGNPMLLLVSNKEEGLIECARMISDENRVDQENSNVAMVRIGSADVIKNSTKLNDSSAYTYTIESLTDGGMVFIGPFRQKSDLYLSTLNDYILSSAGKISLKFRYSENLDFTRSLITVYWGETPIASKKLTKERSSGDELTFTIPADVVGTSAGKVSIAFDLEIQDLICTPRQMDMPWAYVTKDSILYLPINTSIVPKFDTLPHPFQKDERFNQVLIVIPDEAKAQELTLAGKMLAIYGKSADPYGNIEVCRGSDCLNSSVNYKDKNIIAVGTPKSNKFISNLNKNLYFKYDESNTKLLSNEKLILSNNYAENVGTMQLLSSPYEEGQAILVLTGAKDSSLEYIDKFIKDEKLTWALKDDCILIDDNLDAKMYRFQKDVEEKVKPSLGKKIIENKQYFLYTLASTSIMFILFLGIVFILVRNKMRNNKDK
;
A
#
# COMPACT_ATOMS: atom_id res chain seq x y z
N MET A 1 -18.84 20.13 11.27
CA MET A 1 -19.37 19.03 10.46
C MET A 1 -19.81 17.92 11.41
N ASP A 2 -20.89 17.24 11.08
CA ASP A 2 -21.33 16.09 11.88
C ASP A 2 -20.43 14.89 11.55
N PRO A 3 -19.60 14.40 12.47
CA PRO A 3 -18.74 13.24 12.23
C PRO A 3 -19.53 11.93 12.05
N THR A 4 -20.82 11.95 12.40
CA THR A 4 -21.73 10.81 12.19
C THR A 4 -22.50 10.91 10.88
N ALA A 5 -22.35 12.01 10.13
CA ALA A 5 -23.04 12.18 8.85
C ALA A 5 -22.50 11.20 7.81
N LYS A 6 -23.40 10.36 7.34
CA LYS A 6 -23.08 9.29 6.38
C LYS A 6 -22.82 9.81 4.95
N ASP A 7 -23.32 11.00 4.63
CA ASP A 7 -23.30 11.55 3.27
C ASP A 7 -22.48 12.84 3.24
N THR A 8 -21.46 12.86 2.40
CA THR A 8 -20.60 14.03 2.18
C THR A 8 -20.51 14.34 0.69
N ALA A 9 -20.67 15.63 0.33
CA ALA A 9 -20.40 16.14 -1.00
C ALA A 9 -19.12 16.97 -1.00
N ILE A 10 -18.18 16.67 -1.87
CA ILE A 10 -17.02 17.50 -2.16
C ILE A 10 -17.25 18.17 -3.52
N LEU A 11 -17.31 19.47 -3.51
CA LEU A 11 -17.58 20.28 -4.67
C LEU A 11 -16.35 21.09 -5.06
N VAL A 12 -16.14 21.25 -6.35
CA VAL A 12 -15.19 22.22 -6.91
C VAL A 12 -15.95 23.32 -7.65
N SER A 13 -15.27 24.40 -8.04
CA SER A 13 -15.90 25.41 -8.89
C SER A 13 -16.40 24.80 -10.22
N ASP A 14 -17.31 25.47 -10.91
CA ASP A 14 -17.78 25.02 -12.23
C ASP A 14 -16.67 25.04 -13.30
N LYS A 15 -15.57 25.74 -13.05
CA LYS A 15 -14.37 25.74 -13.91
C LYS A 15 -13.51 24.49 -13.75
N LYS A 16 -13.56 23.85 -12.57
CA LYS A 16 -12.84 22.61 -12.28
C LYS A 16 -11.34 22.71 -12.61
N ASP A 17 -10.65 23.75 -12.12
CA ASP A 17 -9.20 23.87 -12.30
C ASP A 17 -8.49 22.65 -11.68
N ASN A 18 -7.34 22.25 -12.23
CA ASN A 18 -6.62 21.02 -11.80
C ASN A 18 -6.21 21.09 -10.32
N GLY A 19 -5.84 22.27 -9.80
CA GLY A 19 -5.54 22.45 -8.39
C GLY A 19 -6.75 22.28 -7.48
N GLU A 20 -7.94 22.75 -7.90
CA GLU A 20 -9.21 22.52 -7.18
C GLU A 20 -9.54 21.03 -7.14
N LEU A 21 -9.38 20.34 -8.27
CA LEU A 21 -9.59 18.91 -8.37
C LEU A 21 -8.58 18.10 -7.53
N SER A 22 -7.29 18.47 -7.57
CA SER A 22 -6.26 17.78 -6.77
C SER A 22 -6.52 17.93 -5.27
N ALA A 23 -6.86 19.13 -4.79
CA ALA A 23 -7.23 19.35 -3.40
C ALA A 23 -8.50 18.56 -3.01
N SER A 24 -9.51 18.52 -3.89
CA SER A 24 -10.73 17.73 -3.65
C SER A 24 -10.46 16.23 -3.58
N MET A 25 -9.53 15.69 -4.36
CA MET A 25 -9.13 14.29 -4.31
C MET A 25 -8.33 13.93 -3.05
N ILE A 26 -7.52 14.86 -2.52
CA ILE A 26 -6.85 14.70 -1.21
C ILE A 26 -7.90 14.59 -0.09
N LEU A 27 -8.93 15.44 -0.12
CA LEU A 27 -10.03 15.36 0.84
C LEU A 27 -10.81 14.05 0.70
N ALA A 28 -11.11 13.62 -0.52
CA ALA A 28 -11.79 12.34 -0.77
C ALA A 28 -11.00 11.15 -0.20
N ALA A 29 -9.69 11.13 -0.42
CA ALA A 29 -8.80 10.11 0.14
C ALA A 29 -8.87 10.07 1.67
N ASN A 30 -8.85 11.22 2.34
CA ASN A 30 -8.91 11.29 3.79
C ASN A 30 -10.26 10.83 4.37
N LEU A 31 -11.36 11.09 3.69
CA LEU A 31 -12.69 10.65 4.15
C LEU A 31 -12.77 9.13 4.25
N GLY A 32 -11.95 8.38 3.51
CA GLY A 32 -11.85 6.93 3.64
C GLY A 32 -11.52 6.46 5.05
N THR A 33 -10.81 7.26 5.84
CA THR A 33 -10.50 6.94 7.24
C THR A 33 -11.71 7.08 8.17
N LYS A 34 -12.74 7.82 7.74
CA LYS A 34 -13.89 8.25 8.56
C LYS A 34 -15.23 7.67 8.10
N THR A 35 -15.27 7.03 6.93
CA THR A 35 -16.51 6.44 6.41
C THR A 35 -16.80 5.10 7.07
N SER A 36 -18.08 4.86 7.35
CA SER A 36 -18.62 3.56 7.74
C SER A 36 -18.58 2.55 6.57
N GLU A 37 -19.15 1.36 6.74
CA GLU A 37 -19.16 0.27 5.74
C GLU A 37 -19.68 0.67 4.34
N GLU A 38 -20.41 1.78 4.20
CA GLU A 38 -20.91 2.32 2.93
C GLU A 38 -20.17 3.62 2.57
N ASN A 39 -19.57 3.64 1.40
CA ASN A 39 -18.92 4.84 0.86
C ASN A 39 -19.93 5.72 0.12
N ASN A 40 -20.54 6.66 0.84
CA ASN A 40 -21.56 7.61 0.33
C ASN A 40 -20.96 8.97 -0.08
N LEU A 41 -19.71 8.97 -0.51
CA LEU A 41 -19.06 10.17 -1.05
C LEU A 41 -19.68 10.55 -2.40
N ASN A 42 -19.99 11.84 -2.57
CA ASN A 42 -20.36 12.44 -3.84
C ASN A 42 -19.36 13.55 -4.20
N MET A 43 -18.99 13.64 -5.47
CA MET A 43 -18.10 14.69 -5.97
C MET A 43 -18.67 15.31 -7.24
N GLY A 44 -18.50 16.64 -7.38
CA GLY A 44 -19.02 17.33 -8.55
C GLY A 44 -18.61 18.80 -8.58
N SER A 45 -19.23 19.56 -9.47
CA SER A 45 -19.11 21.02 -9.52
C SER A 45 -20.14 21.71 -8.62
N TYR A 46 -19.93 22.99 -8.33
CA TYR A 46 -20.86 23.77 -7.51
C TYR A 46 -22.30 23.77 -8.06
N SER A 47 -22.46 23.71 -9.38
CA SER A 47 -23.78 23.57 -10.03
C SER A 47 -24.49 22.24 -9.70
N ASP A 48 -23.77 21.22 -9.23
CA ASP A 48 -24.34 19.95 -8.80
C ASP A 48 -24.78 19.94 -7.33
N TYR A 49 -24.50 21.00 -6.56
CA TYR A 49 -24.73 21.07 -5.11
C TYR A 49 -26.14 20.63 -4.70
N ARG A 50 -27.16 21.19 -5.35
CA ARG A 50 -28.56 20.87 -5.02
C ARG A 50 -29.00 19.44 -5.40
N LYS A 51 -28.23 18.76 -6.27
CA LYS A 51 -28.54 17.40 -6.71
C LYS A 51 -28.11 16.34 -5.68
N PHE A 52 -27.08 16.63 -4.88
CA PHE A 52 -26.52 15.62 -3.97
C PHE A 52 -27.26 15.48 -2.66
N ASN A 53 -27.98 16.52 -2.20
CA ASN A 53 -28.75 16.53 -0.95
C ASN A 53 -27.95 15.95 0.25
N SER A 54 -26.67 16.30 0.33
CA SER A 54 -25.74 15.76 1.33
C SER A 54 -25.80 16.53 2.64
N SER A 55 -25.60 15.80 3.76
CA SER A 55 -25.62 16.39 5.12
C SER A 55 -24.40 17.26 5.39
N ASN A 56 -23.26 16.91 4.79
CA ASN A 56 -22.01 17.67 4.85
C ASN A 56 -21.58 18.10 3.44
N THR A 57 -21.16 19.33 3.30
CA THR A 57 -20.65 19.88 2.04
C THR A 57 -19.29 20.51 2.23
N ILE A 58 -18.36 20.20 1.34
CA ILE A 58 -17.05 20.84 1.24
C ILE A 58 -16.95 21.49 -0.13
N LEU A 59 -16.69 22.79 -0.20
CA LEU A 59 -16.45 23.51 -1.44
C LEU A 59 -14.98 23.93 -1.53
N VAL A 60 -14.31 23.51 -2.59
CA VAL A 60 -12.91 23.84 -2.90
C VAL A 60 -12.87 24.75 -4.11
N SER A 61 -12.35 25.97 -3.98
CA SER A 61 -12.36 26.92 -5.09
C SER A 61 -11.17 27.88 -5.04
N LEU A 62 -10.59 28.14 -6.21
CA LEU A 62 -9.75 29.31 -6.40
C LEU A 62 -10.59 30.59 -6.30
N THR A 63 -10.03 31.64 -5.73
CA THR A 63 -10.74 32.92 -5.56
C THR A 63 -11.33 33.45 -6.88
N LYS A 64 -10.61 33.27 -8.00
CA LYS A 64 -11.06 33.69 -9.33
C LYS A 64 -12.30 32.93 -9.84
N ASN A 65 -12.52 31.72 -9.33
CA ASN A 65 -13.62 30.82 -9.76
C ASN A 65 -14.75 30.73 -8.72
N LEU A 66 -14.59 31.41 -7.59
CA LEU A 66 -15.52 31.33 -6.46
C LEU A 66 -16.93 31.75 -6.86
N PRO A 67 -17.97 30.96 -6.54
CA PRO A 67 -19.36 31.35 -6.76
C PRO A 67 -19.68 32.68 -6.12
N SER A 68 -20.57 33.48 -6.79
CA SER A 68 -20.89 34.83 -6.35
C SER A 68 -21.42 34.90 -4.92
N GLU A 69 -22.21 33.89 -4.53
CA GLU A 69 -22.82 33.80 -3.19
C GLU A 69 -21.78 33.58 -2.09
N MET A 70 -20.62 33.00 -2.45
CA MET A 70 -19.54 32.66 -1.50
C MET A 70 -18.53 33.80 -1.33
N LYS A 71 -18.54 34.81 -2.21
CA LYS A 71 -17.56 35.91 -2.19
C LYS A 71 -17.64 36.76 -0.92
N GLU A 72 -18.82 36.96 -0.37
CA GLU A 72 -19.03 37.74 0.84
C GLU A 72 -18.30 37.13 2.04
N TYR A 73 -18.33 35.80 2.18
CA TYR A 73 -17.65 35.09 3.27
C TYR A 73 -16.14 35.19 3.20
N VAL A 74 -15.56 35.30 2.00
CA VAL A 74 -14.12 35.34 1.75
C VAL A 74 -13.56 36.75 1.73
N SER A 75 -14.42 37.77 1.49
CA SER A 75 -14.01 39.18 1.35
C SER A 75 -13.14 39.74 2.48
N PRO A 76 -13.34 39.37 3.78
CA PRO A 76 -12.49 39.85 4.87
C PRO A 76 -11.01 39.35 4.77
N TYR A 77 -10.76 38.24 4.08
CA TYR A 77 -9.48 37.54 4.06
C TYR A 77 -8.68 37.72 2.76
N THR A 78 -9.21 38.49 1.80
CA THR A 78 -8.62 38.62 0.45
C THR A 78 -7.17 39.09 0.42
N LYS A 79 -6.74 39.90 1.40
CA LYS A 79 -5.38 40.42 1.48
C LYS A 79 -4.34 39.32 1.84
N GLU A 80 -4.75 38.33 2.63
CA GLU A 80 -3.88 37.27 3.14
C GLU A 80 -3.78 36.08 2.19
N LEU A 81 -4.70 35.99 1.20
CA LEU A 81 -4.77 34.82 0.29
C LEU A 81 -3.61 34.71 -0.72
N ASN A 82 -2.69 35.68 -0.77
CA ASN A 82 -1.54 35.60 -1.67
C ASN A 82 -0.51 34.56 -1.19
N ASP A 83 -0.34 34.41 0.12
CA ASP A 83 0.63 33.52 0.75
C ASP A 83 -0.03 32.40 1.57
N ASN A 84 -1.37 32.43 1.64
CA ASN A 84 -2.16 31.49 2.42
C ASN A 84 -3.34 30.93 1.62
N GLY A 85 -3.84 29.80 2.07
CA GLY A 85 -5.22 29.40 1.87
C GLY A 85 -6.05 29.72 3.10
N VAL A 86 -7.36 29.78 2.95
CA VAL A 86 -8.30 29.94 4.05
C VAL A 86 -9.29 28.79 4.07
N VAL A 87 -9.55 28.28 5.26
CA VAL A 87 -10.62 27.32 5.54
C VAL A 87 -11.67 28.01 6.40
N LEU A 88 -12.92 28.02 5.92
CA LEU A 88 -14.05 28.68 6.59
C LEU A 88 -15.13 27.64 6.87
N PHE A 89 -15.60 27.57 8.10
CA PHE A 89 -16.84 26.87 8.42
C PHE A 89 -18.00 27.86 8.42
N ILE A 90 -18.95 27.67 7.51
CA ILE A 90 -20.08 28.54 7.29
C ILE A 90 -21.40 27.77 7.27
N ASN A 91 -22.51 28.45 7.36
CA ASN A 91 -23.81 27.94 6.96
C ASN A 91 -24.20 28.57 5.62
N ASP A 92 -24.70 27.75 4.69
CA ASP A 92 -25.23 28.26 3.42
C ASP A 92 -26.51 29.11 3.63
N ALA A 93 -27.05 29.65 2.56
CA ALA A 93 -28.28 30.46 2.61
C ALA A 93 -29.52 29.68 3.14
N ASN A 94 -29.47 28.34 3.17
CA ASN A 94 -30.51 27.46 3.69
C ASN A 94 -30.23 26.98 5.12
N GLY A 95 -29.12 27.41 5.72
CA GLY A 95 -28.69 27.01 7.06
C GLY A 95 -27.92 25.68 7.10
N ASN A 96 -27.54 25.07 5.95
CA ASN A 96 -26.78 23.84 5.92
C ASN A 96 -25.29 24.10 6.18
N PRO A 97 -24.60 23.26 6.96
CA PRO A 97 -23.18 23.40 7.23
C PRO A 97 -22.34 23.17 5.97
N MET A 98 -21.39 24.07 5.72
CA MET A 98 -20.46 24.00 4.61
C MET A 98 -19.04 24.36 5.05
N LEU A 99 -18.08 23.57 4.63
CA LEU A 99 -16.66 23.89 4.74
C LEU A 99 -16.18 24.46 3.41
N LEU A 100 -15.64 25.68 3.44
CA LEU A 100 -15.18 26.39 2.27
C LEU A 100 -13.65 26.50 2.31
N LEU A 101 -12.95 25.94 1.32
CA LEU A 101 -11.51 26.05 1.12
C LEU A 101 -11.25 26.99 -0.05
N VAL A 102 -10.55 28.09 0.20
CA VAL A 102 -10.28 29.11 -0.82
C VAL A 102 -8.82 29.57 -0.78
N SER A 103 -8.23 29.77 -1.94
CA SER A 103 -6.92 30.38 -2.11
C SER A 103 -6.81 31.07 -3.47
N ASN A 104 -5.84 31.98 -3.61
CA ASN A 104 -5.47 32.55 -4.89
C ASN A 104 -4.63 31.58 -5.74
N LYS A 105 -3.98 30.61 -5.09
CA LYS A 105 -3.03 29.65 -5.71
C LYS A 105 -3.48 28.21 -5.46
N GLU A 106 -3.16 27.34 -6.40
CA GLU A 106 -3.47 25.89 -6.31
C GLU A 106 -2.79 25.24 -5.11
N GLU A 107 -1.54 25.60 -4.85
CA GLU A 107 -0.76 25.10 -3.70
C GLU A 107 -1.46 25.42 -2.37
N GLY A 108 -2.09 26.60 -2.27
CA GLY A 108 -2.84 26.99 -1.09
C GLY A 108 -4.09 26.13 -0.85
N LEU A 109 -4.78 25.69 -1.91
CA LEU A 109 -5.90 24.75 -1.80
C LEU A 109 -5.42 23.37 -1.33
N ILE A 110 -4.29 22.91 -1.86
CA ILE A 110 -3.67 21.62 -1.47
C ILE A 110 -3.28 21.66 0.01
N GLU A 111 -2.69 22.77 0.49
CA GLU A 111 -2.34 22.92 1.91
C GLU A 111 -3.57 22.96 2.81
N CYS A 112 -4.66 23.62 2.38
CA CYS A 112 -5.94 23.60 3.10
C CYS A 112 -6.51 22.17 3.18
N ALA A 113 -6.50 21.43 2.07
CA ALA A 113 -6.98 20.05 2.03
C ALA A 113 -6.17 19.15 2.98
N ARG A 114 -4.84 19.28 3.00
CA ARG A 114 -3.95 18.54 3.91
C ARG A 114 -4.19 18.92 5.37
N MET A 115 -4.39 20.19 5.66
CA MET A 115 -4.69 20.67 7.02
C MET A 115 -5.98 20.03 7.55
N ILE A 116 -7.05 20.02 6.74
CA ILE A 116 -8.33 19.40 7.12
C ILE A 116 -8.23 17.87 7.22
N SER A 117 -7.30 17.28 6.48
CA SER A 117 -7.04 15.84 6.50
C SER A 117 -6.24 15.39 7.71
N ASP A 118 -5.57 16.28 8.42
CA ASP A 118 -4.74 16.00 9.60
C ASP A 118 -5.51 16.30 10.88
N GLU A 119 -5.97 15.27 11.58
CA GLU A 119 -6.76 15.39 12.81
C GLU A 119 -6.02 16.20 13.90
N ASN A 120 -4.71 15.99 14.05
CA ASN A 120 -3.94 16.73 15.05
C ASN A 120 -3.90 18.24 14.77
N ARG A 121 -3.97 18.65 13.50
CA ARG A 121 -4.05 20.07 13.13
C ARG A 121 -5.45 20.62 13.31
N VAL A 122 -6.47 19.86 12.93
CA VAL A 122 -7.88 20.25 13.09
C VAL A 122 -8.23 20.43 14.57
N ASP A 123 -7.77 19.52 15.44
CA ASP A 123 -8.04 19.58 16.88
C ASP A 123 -7.41 20.79 17.59
N GLN A 124 -6.43 21.43 16.96
CA GLN A 124 -5.81 22.66 17.47
C GLN A 124 -6.59 23.93 17.09
N GLU A 125 -7.51 23.82 16.14
CA GLU A 125 -8.30 24.98 15.69
C GLU A 125 -9.48 25.24 16.61
N ASN A 126 -9.53 26.45 17.17
CA ASN A 126 -10.62 26.89 18.06
C ASN A 126 -11.53 27.93 17.41
N SER A 127 -11.47 28.09 16.09
CA SER A 127 -12.17 29.12 15.31
C SER A 127 -12.89 28.50 14.11
N ASN A 128 -13.94 29.18 13.64
CA ASN A 128 -14.59 28.85 12.38
C ASN A 128 -13.74 29.26 11.13
N VAL A 129 -12.55 29.81 11.36
CA VAL A 129 -11.64 30.30 10.33
C VAL A 129 -10.23 29.84 10.63
N ALA A 130 -9.59 29.14 9.69
CA ALA A 130 -8.19 28.81 9.75
C ALA A 130 -7.43 29.37 8.54
N MET A 131 -6.31 30.05 8.81
CA MET A 131 -5.39 30.54 7.77
C MET A 131 -4.25 29.53 7.61
N VAL A 132 -4.10 28.97 6.41
CA VAL A 132 -3.16 27.90 6.11
C VAL A 132 -2.04 28.44 5.24
N ARG A 133 -0.82 28.54 5.78
CA ARG A 133 0.33 29.06 5.04
C ARG A 133 0.77 28.09 3.95
N ILE A 134 1.02 28.61 2.74
CA ILE A 134 1.57 27.84 1.63
C ILE A 134 2.97 27.34 2.00
N GLY A 135 3.27 26.06 1.75
CA GLY A 135 4.52 25.40 2.09
C GLY A 135 4.60 24.90 3.55
N SER A 136 3.53 24.99 4.33
CA SER A 136 3.53 24.45 5.71
C SER A 136 3.71 22.95 5.76
N ALA A 137 3.27 22.21 4.75
CA ALA A 137 3.45 20.77 4.64
C ALA A 137 4.88 20.34 4.30
N ASP A 138 5.70 21.20 3.69
CA ASP A 138 7.08 20.85 3.33
C ASP A 138 7.96 20.65 4.57
N VAL A 139 7.63 21.31 5.67
CA VAL A 139 8.28 21.13 6.98
C VAL A 139 8.03 19.72 7.51
N ILE A 140 6.82 19.19 7.30
CA ILE A 140 6.40 17.86 7.76
C ILE A 140 6.98 16.77 6.84
N LYS A 141 7.01 16.99 5.51
CA LYS A 141 7.62 16.07 4.54
C LYS A 141 9.09 15.78 4.81
N ASN A 142 9.84 16.80 5.22
CA ASN A 142 11.27 16.67 5.48
C ASN A 142 11.59 15.88 6.76
N SER A 143 10.63 15.66 7.64
CA SER A 143 10.80 14.88 8.87
C SER A 143 10.67 13.36 8.65
N THR A 144 10.08 12.94 7.53
CA THR A 144 9.85 11.53 7.20
C THR A 144 10.44 11.22 5.83
N LYS A 145 11.70 10.73 5.80
CA LYS A 145 12.27 10.20 4.55
C LYS A 145 11.53 8.93 4.14
N LEU A 146 10.96 8.92 2.94
CA LEU A 146 10.56 7.68 2.27
C LEU A 146 11.80 6.79 2.16
N ASN A 147 11.76 5.62 2.79
CA ASN A 147 12.86 4.67 2.72
C ASN A 147 12.84 4.01 1.33
N ASP A 148 13.84 4.32 0.53
CA ASP A 148 14.09 3.65 -0.77
C ASP A 148 14.87 2.35 -0.59
N SER A 149 14.67 1.67 0.54
CA SER A 149 15.41 0.45 0.89
C SER A 149 14.74 -0.78 0.27
N SER A 150 15.54 -1.65 -0.30
CA SER A 150 15.13 -2.97 -0.79
C SER A 150 14.84 -3.98 0.33
N ALA A 151 14.93 -3.58 1.59
CA ALA A 151 14.64 -4.41 2.75
C ALA A 151 14.33 -3.56 3.98
N TYR A 152 13.39 -4.03 4.81
CA TYR A 152 13.17 -3.51 6.15
C TYR A 152 13.92 -4.35 7.19
N THR A 153 14.51 -3.66 8.15
CA THR A 153 15.14 -4.30 9.32
C THR A 153 14.50 -3.73 10.57
N TYR A 154 13.72 -4.55 11.25
CA TYR A 154 13.11 -4.20 12.52
C TYR A 154 13.88 -4.84 13.67
N THR A 155 14.01 -4.12 14.77
CA THR A 155 14.33 -4.69 16.07
C THR A 155 13.04 -4.85 16.89
N ILE A 156 13.02 -5.75 17.85
CA ILE A 156 11.87 -5.85 18.77
C ILE A 156 11.66 -4.50 19.48
N GLU A 157 12.74 -3.79 19.85
CA GLU A 157 12.66 -2.45 20.44
C GLU A 157 11.90 -1.46 19.55
N SER A 158 12.09 -1.51 18.22
CA SER A 158 11.41 -0.60 17.28
C SER A 158 9.91 -0.90 17.11
N LEU A 159 9.46 -2.07 17.53
CA LEU A 159 8.07 -2.51 17.40
C LEU A 159 7.29 -2.53 18.72
N THR A 160 7.97 -2.44 19.90
CA THR A 160 7.35 -2.70 21.21
C THR A 160 7.83 -1.81 22.35
N ASP A 161 8.55 -0.73 22.11
CA ASP A 161 9.16 0.13 23.13
C ASP A 161 10.07 -0.61 24.14
N GLY A 162 10.55 -1.82 23.79
CA GLY A 162 11.39 -2.62 24.67
C GLY A 162 11.53 -4.07 24.22
N GLY A 163 11.58 -5.00 25.16
CA GLY A 163 11.50 -6.43 24.90
C GLY A 163 10.09 -6.95 25.10
N MET A 164 9.83 -8.22 24.72
CA MET A 164 8.52 -8.85 24.91
C MET A 164 8.55 -9.79 26.12
N VAL A 165 7.62 -9.61 27.05
CA VAL A 165 7.49 -10.41 28.25
C VAL A 165 6.29 -11.35 28.12
N PHE A 166 6.49 -12.61 28.46
CA PHE A 166 5.48 -13.68 28.50
C PHE A 166 5.45 -14.25 29.91
N ILE A 167 4.31 -14.20 30.59
CA ILE A 167 4.17 -14.65 31.99
C ILE A 167 2.96 -15.56 32.09
N GLY A 168 3.15 -16.69 32.73
CA GLY A 168 2.11 -17.67 33.02
C GLY A 168 2.32 -19.00 32.32
N PRO A 169 1.67 -20.07 32.83
CA PRO A 169 1.73 -21.39 32.23
C PRO A 169 0.94 -21.46 30.92
N PHE A 170 1.17 -22.54 30.17
CA PHE A 170 0.54 -22.83 28.88
C PHE A 170 0.99 -21.86 27.79
N ARG A 171 0.18 -21.73 26.76
CA ARG A 171 0.48 -20.89 25.60
C ARG A 171 0.31 -19.42 25.92
N GLN A 172 1.41 -18.69 25.84
CA GLN A 172 1.48 -17.25 25.90
C GLN A 172 1.83 -16.73 24.50
N LYS A 173 0.98 -15.93 23.87
CA LYS A 173 1.16 -15.40 22.50
C LYS A 173 1.13 -13.88 22.52
N SER A 174 2.03 -13.26 21.78
CA SER A 174 2.03 -11.81 21.55
C SER A 174 2.28 -11.51 20.08
N ASP A 175 1.65 -10.46 19.57
CA ASP A 175 1.65 -10.06 18.18
C ASP A 175 2.53 -8.83 17.98
N LEU A 176 3.32 -8.85 16.88
CA LEU A 176 4.09 -7.74 16.35
C LEU A 176 3.42 -7.27 15.08
N TYR A 177 2.97 -6.02 15.06
CA TYR A 177 2.34 -5.44 13.89
C TYR A 177 3.39 -4.75 13.01
N LEU A 178 3.42 -5.13 11.76
CA LEU A 178 4.34 -4.65 10.74
C LEU A 178 3.55 -3.77 9.76
N SER A 179 3.08 -2.60 10.22
CA SER A 179 2.20 -1.71 9.45
C SER A 179 2.78 -1.36 8.08
N THR A 180 4.08 -1.08 8.02
CA THR A 180 4.80 -0.79 6.78
C THR A 180 4.83 -1.95 5.78
N LEU A 181 4.64 -3.20 6.22
CA LEU A 181 4.60 -4.35 5.31
C LEU A 181 3.23 -4.60 4.69
N ASN A 182 2.18 -3.92 5.12
CA ASN A 182 0.87 -4.00 4.47
C ASN A 182 0.95 -3.58 2.99
N ASP A 183 1.90 -2.68 2.67
CA ASP A 183 2.10 -2.11 1.34
C ASP A 183 3.12 -2.89 0.49
N TYR A 184 3.71 -3.98 1.02
CA TYR A 184 4.78 -4.72 0.36
C TYR A 184 4.61 -6.22 0.46
N ILE A 185 5.20 -6.91 -0.52
CA ILE A 185 5.35 -8.36 -0.54
C ILE A 185 6.83 -8.68 -0.35
N LEU A 186 7.13 -9.73 0.41
CA LEU A 186 8.52 -10.18 0.53
C LEU A 186 9.06 -10.59 -0.84
N SER A 187 10.25 -10.09 -1.19
CA SER A 187 10.91 -10.43 -2.46
C SER A 187 11.59 -11.78 -2.42
N SER A 188 12.09 -12.15 -1.27
CA SER A 188 12.80 -13.42 -1.04
C SER A 188 12.72 -13.79 0.42
N ALA A 189 13.28 -14.94 0.76
CA ALA A 189 13.31 -15.44 2.12
C ALA A 189 13.92 -14.43 3.11
N GLY A 190 13.08 -13.75 3.87
CA GLY A 190 13.49 -12.93 5.01
C GLY A 190 14.13 -13.78 6.10
N LYS A 191 14.86 -13.15 7.00
CA LYS A 191 15.52 -13.81 8.12
C LYS A 191 15.05 -13.22 9.44
N ILE A 192 14.62 -14.10 10.35
CA ILE A 192 14.25 -13.73 11.71
C ILE A 192 15.25 -14.33 12.68
N SER A 193 15.79 -13.52 13.59
CA SER A 193 16.71 -13.93 14.64
C SER A 193 16.16 -13.41 15.97
N LEU A 194 15.58 -14.31 16.76
CA LEU A 194 15.03 -14.04 18.09
C LEU A 194 16.01 -14.51 19.14
N LYS A 195 16.43 -13.61 20.01
CA LYS A 195 17.19 -13.91 21.22
C LYS A 195 16.23 -13.87 22.41
N PHE A 196 16.28 -14.88 23.25
CA PHE A 196 15.32 -14.98 24.37
C PHE A 196 15.90 -15.74 25.55
N ARG A 197 15.24 -15.61 26.66
CA ARG A 197 15.53 -16.33 27.89
C ARG A 197 14.21 -16.73 28.57
N TYR A 198 14.25 -17.71 29.42
CA TYR A 198 13.06 -18.27 30.05
C TYR A 198 13.38 -18.89 31.40
N SER A 199 12.37 -19.11 32.22
CA SER A 199 12.48 -19.67 33.56
C SER A 199 12.95 -21.14 33.54
N GLU A 200 13.69 -21.55 34.55
CA GLU A 200 14.22 -22.91 34.67
C GLU A 200 13.21 -23.95 35.21
N ASN A 201 12.06 -23.51 35.70
CA ASN A 201 11.02 -24.37 36.28
C ASN A 201 10.07 -24.98 35.21
N LEU A 202 10.45 -24.98 33.93
CA LEU A 202 9.66 -25.52 32.85
C LEU A 202 9.77 -27.06 32.73
N ASP A 203 8.68 -27.66 32.26
CA ASP A 203 8.75 -29.01 31.70
C ASP A 203 9.34 -28.94 30.27
N PHE A 204 10.63 -29.11 30.16
CA PHE A 204 11.35 -29.05 28.89
C PHE A 204 11.02 -30.18 27.91
N THR A 205 10.25 -31.18 28.33
CA THR A 205 9.75 -32.20 27.41
C THR A 205 8.62 -31.69 26.53
N ARG A 206 7.89 -30.67 26.96
CA ARG A 206 6.70 -30.12 26.31
C ARG A 206 6.81 -28.63 25.96
N SER A 207 7.73 -27.89 26.57
CA SER A 207 7.87 -26.44 26.38
C SER A 207 8.60 -26.11 25.08
N LEU A 208 8.06 -25.15 24.31
CA LEU A 208 8.62 -24.72 23.04
C LEU A 208 8.25 -23.24 22.73
N ILE A 209 9.01 -22.65 21.80
CA ILE A 209 8.68 -21.40 21.14
C ILE A 209 8.18 -21.69 19.73
N THR A 210 7.15 -20.98 19.27
CA THR A 210 6.64 -21.03 17.88
C THR A 210 6.48 -19.61 17.35
N VAL A 211 6.90 -19.38 16.11
CA VAL A 211 6.74 -18.11 15.40
C VAL A 211 5.74 -18.30 14.25
N TYR A 212 4.85 -17.33 14.10
CA TYR A 212 3.80 -17.33 13.08
C TYR A 212 3.97 -16.14 12.14
N TRP A 213 3.70 -16.36 10.87
CA TRP A 213 3.51 -15.33 9.85
C TRP A 213 2.00 -15.23 9.57
N GLY A 214 1.38 -14.14 10.02
CA GLY A 214 -0.09 -14.11 10.13
C GLY A 214 -0.57 -15.21 11.08
N GLU A 215 -1.33 -16.18 10.57
CA GLU A 215 -1.79 -17.35 11.32
C GLU A 215 -1.02 -18.65 10.98
N THR A 216 -0.07 -18.59 10.04
CA THR A 216 0.71 -19.75 9.60
C THR A 216 1.94 -19.92 10.48
N PRO A 217 2.15 -21.07 11.16
CA PRO A 217 3.37 -21.34 11.90
C PRO A 217 4.54 -21.52 10.93
N ILE A 218 5.61 -20.75 11.11
CA ILE A 218 6.76 -20.72 10.21
C ILE A 218 8.05 -21.27 10.82
N ALA A 219 8.17 -21.28 12.13
CA ALA A 219 9.29 -21.86 12.84
C ALA A 219 8.91 -22.29 14.24
N SER A 220 9.56 -23.32 14.76
CA SER A 220 9.37 -23.79 16.13
C SER A 220 10.68 -24.32 16.69
N LYS A 221 10.93 -24.13 17.98
CA LYS A 221 12.08 -24.65 18.68
C LYS A 221 11.69 -25.13 20.09
N LYS A 222 12.13 -26.34 20.44
CA LYS A 222 11.98 -26.88 21.79
C LYS A 222 12.92 -26.15 22.75
N LEU A 223 12.42 -25.80 23.92
CA LEU A 223 13.22 -25.18 24.99
C LEU A 223 14.04 -26.25 25.74
N THR A 224 15.19 -25.85 26.29
CA THR A 224 16.05 -26.74 27.10
C THR A 224 16.55 -26.00 28.33
N LYS A 225 16.85 -26.76 29.41
CA LYS A 225 17.28 -26.17 30.69
C LYS A 225 18.63 -25.44 30.55
N GLU A 226 19.53 -25.98 29.75
CA GLU A 226 20.89 -25.47 29.56
C GLU A 226 20.92 -24.12 28.83
N ARG A 227 19.83 -23.79 28.12
CA ARG A 227 19.67 -22.54 27.36
C ARG A 227 18.77 -21.51 28.03
N SER A 228 18.28 -21.77 29.23
CA SER A 228 17.30 -20.92 29.92
C SER A 228 17.76 -19.47 30.10
N SER A 229 19.04 -19.24 30.38
CA SER A 229 19.63 -17.91 30.57
C SER A 229 19.95 -17.15 29.27
N GLY A 230 19.94 -17.85 28.11
CA GLY A 230 20.19 -17.25 26.79
C GLY A 230 20.05 -18.29 25.68
N ASP A 231 19.02 -18.13 24.88
CA ASP A 231 18.73 -18.98 23.74
C ASP A 231 18.45 -18.13 22.49
N GLU A 232 18.57 -18.74 21.32
CA GLU A 232 18.35 -18.07 20.04
C GLU A 232 17.57 -19.00 19.10
N LEU A 233 16.62 -18.41 18.38
CA LEU A 233 15.93 -19.02 17.25
C LEU A 233 16.17 -18.18 16.00
N THR A 234 17.05 -18.64 15.13
CA THR A 234 17.33 -18.00 13.84
C THR A 234 16.88 -18.90 12.72
N PHE A 235 16.07 -18.35 11.81
CA PHE A 235 15.52 -19.10 10.67
C PHE A 235 15.24 -18.16 9.49
N THR A 236 15.06 -18.77 8.33
CA THR A 236 14.63 -18.12 7.09
C THR A 236 13.13 -18.33 6.93
N ILE A 237 12.40 -17.29 6.55
CA ILE A 237 10.96 -17.40 6.28
C ILE A 237 10.72 -18.43 5.17
N PRO A 238 9.82 -19.42 5.36
CA PRO A 238 9.56 -20.44 4.35
C PRO A 238 9.08 -19.88 3.02
N ALA A 239 9.46 -20.54 1.93
CA ALA A 239 9.17 -20.07 0.57
C ALA A 239 7.67 -20.03 0.23
N ASP A 240 6.86 -20.84 0.90
CA ASP A 240 5.41 -20.92 0.74
C ASP A 240 4.66 -19.71 1.33
N VAL A 241 5.31 -18.95 2.22
CA VAL A 241 4.76 -17.68 2.76
C VAL A 241 5.43 -16.44 2.16
N VAL A 242 6.52 -16.59 1.41
CA VAL A 242 7.11 -15.52 0.60
C VAL A 242 6.12 -15.16 -0.52
N GLY A 243 5.89 -13.87 -0.73
CA GLY A 243 4.87 -13.41 -1.69
C GLY A 243 3.47 -13.22 -1.07
N THR A 244 3.30 -13.51 0.22
CA THR A 244 2.09 -13.17 0.96
C THR A 244 2.34 -11.93 1.82
N SER A 245 1.39 -11.00 1.85
CA SER A 245 1.40 -9.91 2.81
C SER A 245 1.08 -10.45 4.20
N ALA A 246 1.92 -10.14 5.19
CA ALA A 246 1.57 -10.35 6.58
C ALA A 246 1.83 -9.07 7.37
N GLY A 247 0.75 -8.36 7.69
CA GLY A 247 0.82 -7.22 8.60
C GLY A 247 1.16 -7.63 10.04
N LYS A 248 1.39 -8.93 10.31
CA LYS A 248 1.54 -9.45 11.68
C LYS A 248 2.51 -10.63 11.75
N VAL A 249 3.47 -10.56 12.67
CA VAL A 249 4.29 -11.69 13.13
C VAL A 249 3.92 -11.99 14.58
N SER A 250 3.61 -13.23 14.91
CA SER A 250 3.29 -13.61 16.30
C SER A 250 4.36 -14.52 16.87
N ILE A 251 4.69 -14.30 18.14
CA ILE A 251 5.59 -15.15 18.92
C ILE A 251 4.77 -15.81 20.02
N ALA A 252 4.83 -17.12 20.10
CA ALA A 252 4.16 -17.89 21.14
C ALA A 252 5.15 -18.77 21.89
N PHE A 253 5.05 -18.78 23.20
CA PHE A 253 5.73 -19.72 24.08
C PHE A 253 4.70 -20.66 24.70
N ASP A 254 4.88 -21.95 24.56
CA ASP A 254 4.20 -22.98 25.33
C ASP A 254 5.06 -23.25 26.58
N LEU A 255 4.66 -22.62 27.72
CA LEU A 255 5.39 -22.67 28.99
C LEU A 255 4.74 -23.71 29.90
N GLU A 256 5.09 -24.97 29.74
CA GLU A 256 4.56 -26.06 30.52
C GLU A 256 5.35 -26.23 31.83
N ILE A 257 4.67 -26.53 32.90
CA ILE A 257 5.27 -26.86 34.20
C ILE A 257 4.81 -28.25 34.65
N GLN A 258 5.69 -28.95 35.35
CA GLN A 258 5.32 -30.20 36.04
C GLN A 258 4.45 -29.84 37.25
N ASP A 259 3.50 -30.66 37.61
CA ASP A 259 2.71 -30.54 38.84
C ASP A 259 1.97 -29.19 39.05
N LEU A 260 1.36 -28.68 37.99
CA LEU A 260 0.62 -27.40 38.02
C LEU A 260 -0.43 -27.30 39.14
N ILE A 261 -0.99 -28.41 39.58
CA ILE A 261 -2.03 -28.49 40.63
C ILE A 261 -1.46 -28.21 42.03
N CYS A 262 -0.21 -28.54 42.28
CA CYS A 262 0.45 -28.43 43.58
C CYS A 262 1.38 -27.20 43.71
N THR A 263 1.54 -26.40 42.65
CA THR A 263 2.46 -25.25 42.68
C THR A 263 1.76 -24.02 43.24
N PRO A 264 2.29 -23.35 44.30
CA PRO A 264 1.76 -22.10 44.83
C PRO A 264 1.75 -21.02 43.76
N ARG A 265 0.58 -20.46 43.44
CA ARG A 265 0.33 -19.57 42.31
C ARG A 265 1.18 -18.28 42.24
N GLN A 266 1.89 -17.92 43.28
CA GLN A 266 2.61 -16.64 43.39
C GLN A 266 4.13 -16.73 43.33
N MET A 267 4.74 -17.90 43.54
CA MET A 267 6.20 -17.99 43.67
C MET A 267 6.95 -18.61 42.47
N ASP A 268 6.28 -19.39 41.62
CA ASP A 268 6.93 -20.15 40.53
C ASP A 268 6.24 -19.99 39.16
N MET A 269 5.70 -18.79 38.87
CA MET A 269 5.09 -18.54 37.57
C MET A 269 6.15 -18.65 36.48
N PRO A 270 5.95 -19.50 35.47
CA PRO A 270 6.86 -19.58 34.34
C PRO A 270 6.83 -18.29 33.54
N TRP A 271 7.95 -17.94 32.97
CA TRP A 271 8.08 -16.75 32.13
C TRP A 271 9.05 -16.98 30.98
N ALA A 272 8.89 -16.17 29.92
CA ALA A 272 9.86 -16.00 28.85
C ALA A 272 10.02 -14.52 28.52
N TYR A 273 11.16 -14.16 27.96
CA TYR A 273 11.47 -12.80 27.56
C TYR A 273 12.24 -12.81 26.25
N VAL A 274 11.68 -12.18 25.21
CA VAL A 274 12.39 -11.92 23.96
C VAL A 274 13.09 -10.57 24.07
N THR A 275 14.40 -10.56 23.78
CA THR A 275 15.22 -9.38 23.97
C THR A 275 14.96 -8.34 22.87
N LYS A 276 15.10 -7.08 23.23
CA LYS A 276 14.84 -5.92 22.37
C LYS A 276 15.70 -5.85 21.12
N ASP A 277 16.90 -6.46 21.14
CA ASP A 277 17.86 -6.54 20.04
C ASP A 277 17.63 -7.72 19.09
N SER A 278 16.54 -8.46 19.26
CA SER A 278 16.08 -9.45 18.26
C SER A 278 15.73 -8.77 16.95
N ILE A 279 16.05 -9.40 15.82
CA ILE A 279 16.02 -8.77 14.49
C ILE A 279 15.08 -9.52 13.55
N LEU A 280 14.26 -8.77 12.83
CA LEU A 280 13.51 -9.20 11.66
C LEU A 280 14.09 -8.49 10.44
N TYR A 281 14.77 -9.22 9.55
CA TYR A 281 15.24 -8.74 8.26
C TYR A 281 14.30 -9.20 7.16
N LEU A 282 13.63 -8.27 6.51
CA LEU A 282 12.52 -8.52 5.58
C LEU A 282 12.81 -7.82 4.25
N PRO A 283 13.40 -8.54 3.28
CA PRO A 283 13.60 -8.01 1.93
C PRO A 283 12.25 -7.86 1.25
N ILE A 284 12.02 -6.71 0.62
CA ILE A 284 10.75 -6.40 -0.05
C ILE A 284 10.91 -6.47 -1.56
N ASN A 285 9.84 -6.86 -2.24
CA ASN A 285 9.76 -6.80 -3.69
C ASN A 285 9.19 -5.44 -4.10
N THR A 286 10.00 -4.65 -4.78
CA THR A 286 9.59 -3.37 -5.36
C THR A 286 9.03 -3.53 -6.78
N SER A 287 9.22 -4.70 -7.40
CA SER A 287 8.78 -5.02 -8.76
C SER A 287 7.60 -6.01 -8.73
N ILE A 288 6.49 -5.59 -8.12
CA ILE A 288 5.29 -6.42 -8.00
C ILE A 288 4.45 -6.26 -9.27
N VAL A 289 3.97 -7.39 -9.79
CA VAL A 289 2.91 -7.38 -10.80
C VAL A 289 1.60 -7.01 -10.09
N PRO A 290 0.97 -5.86 -10.42
CA PRO A 290 -0.20 -5.39 -9.71
C PRO A 290 -1.36 -6.38 -9.78
N LYS A 291 -2.03 -6.59 -8.62
CA LYS A 291 -3.26 -7.39 -8.47
C LYS A 291 -4.21 -6.65 -7.56
N PHE A 292 -5.51 -6.89 -7.69
CA PHE A 292 -6.49 -6.28 -6.78
C PHE A 292 -6.30 -6.71 -5.33
N ASP A 293 -5.80 -7.92 -5.09
CA ASP A 293 -5.46 -8.43 -3.76
C ASP A 293 -4.14 -7.89 -3.18
N THR A 294 -3.36 -7.14 -3.96
CA THR A 294 -2.16 -6.43 -3.47
C THR A 294 -2.41 -4.93 -3.24
N LEU A 295 -3.59 -4.43 -3.59
CA LEU A 295 -3.95 -3.03 -3.35
C LEU A 295 -3.98 -2.73 -1.83
N PRO A 296 -3.59 -1.52 -1.41
CA PRO A 296 -3.36 -0.31 -2.22
C PRO A 296 -1.97 -0.21 -2.90
N HIS A 297 -1.04 -1.18 -2.72
CA HIS A 297 0.25 -1.13 -3.42
C HIS A 297 0.08 -1.29 -4.96
N PRO A 298 0.77 -0.49 -5.84
CA PRO A 298 1.81 0.49 -5.53
C PRO A 298 1.29 1.94 -5.38
N PHE A 299 -0.03 2.16 -5.36
CA PHE A 299 -0.62 3.50 -5.20
C PHE A 299 -0.34 4.11 -3.83
N GLN A 300 -0.04 3.27 -2.84
CA GLN A 300 0.51 3.68 -1.55
C GLN A 300 1.87 3.04 -1.32
N LYS A 301 2.73 3.78 -0.61
CA LYS A 301 4.03 3.35 -0.12
C LYS A 301 4.31 4.06 1.21
N ASP A 302 4.73 3.31 2.23
CA ASP A 302 5.03 3.85 3.57
C ASP A 302 3.86 4.69 4.13
N GLU A 303 2.65 4.14 4.07
CA GLU A 303 1.39 4.76 4.55
C GLU A 303 1.04 6.09 3.84
N ARG A 304 1.58 6.36 2.65
CA ARG A 304 1.32 7.57 1.87
C ARG A 304 0.95 7.25 0.43
N PHE A 305 0.14 8.09 -0.16
CA PHE A 305 -0.08 8.01 -1.61
C PHE A 305 1.23 8.26 -2.36
N ASN A 306 1.59 7.30 -3.23
CA ASN A 306 2.86 7.24 -3.93
C ASN A 306 2.72 7.78 -5.35
N GLN A 307 2.95 9.08 -5.54
CA GLN A 307 2.92 9.72 -6.87
C GLN A 307 1.66 9.37 -7.67
N VAL A 308 0.48 9.51 -7.06
CA VAL A 308 -0.79 9.14 -7.71
C VAL A 308 -1.28 10.25 -8.63
N LEU A 309 -1.55 9.89 -9.89
CA LEU A 309 -2.15 10.77 -10.88
C LEU A 309 -3.54 10.24 -11.25
N ILE A 310 -4.55 11.06 -11.00
CA ILE A 310 -5.92 10.79 -11.40
C ILE A 310 -6.14 11.38 -12.80
N VAL A 311 -6.49 10.55 -13.78
CA VAL A 311 -6.76 10.98 -15.15
C VAL A 311 -8.26 10.90 -15.43
N ILE A 312 -8.88 12.08 -15.54
CA ILE A 312 -10.32 12.25 -15.79
C ILE A 312 -10.61 12.67 -17.23
N PRO A 313 -11.85 12.55 -17.71
CA PRO A 313 -12.27 13.15 -18.98
C PRO A 313 -12.01 14.64 -19.05
N ASP A 314 -11.84 15.18 -20.27
CA ASP A 314 -11.66 16.61 -20.48
C ASP A 314 -12.87 17.41 -19.94
N GLU A 315 -14.08 16.86 -20.13
CA GLU A 315 -15.34 17.37 -19.61
C GLU A 315 -15.91 16.40 -18.56
N ALA A 316 -15.16 16.23 -17.45
CA ALA A 316 -15.55 15.31 -16.38
C ALA A 316 -16.89 15.71 -15.74
N LYS A 317 -17.79 14.74 -15.62
CA LYS A 317 -19.08 14.85 -14.94
C LYS A 317 -18.92 14.44 -13.47
N ALA A 318 -19.95 14.72 -12.68
CA ALA A 318 -20.00 14.30 -11.28
C ALA A 318 -19.76 12.79 -11.06
N GLN A 319 -20.21 11.98 -11.99
CA GLN A 319 -20.05 10.50 -11.95
C GLN A 319 -18.59 10.08 -11.96
N GLU A 320 -17.78 10.59 -12.91
CA GLU A 320 -16.36 10.24 -13.00
C GLU A 320 -15.58 10.78 -11.80
N LEU A 321 -15.90 11.99 -11.33
CA LEU A 321 -15.28 12.57 -10.14
C LEU A 321 -15.61 11.75 -8.89
N THR A 322 -16.87 11.37 -8.72
CA THR A 322 -17.33 10.53 -7.61
C THR A 322 -16.65 9.17 -7.62
N LEU A 323 -16.56 8.51 -8.78
CA LEU A 323 -15.92 7.21 -8.90
C LEU A 323 -14.43 7.27 -8.54
N ALA A 324 -13.71 8.28 -9.04
CA ALA A 324 -12.31 8.52 -8.68
C ALA A 324 -12.13 8.77 -7.16
N GLY A 325 -12.97 9.64 -6.60
CA GLY A 325 -12.93 9.98 -5.17
C GLY A 325 -13.23 8.78 -4.27
N LYS A 326 -14.20 7.94 -4.62
CA LYS A 326 -14.52 6.71 -3.87
C LYS A 326 -13.37 5.71 -3.89
N MET A 327 -12.69 5.53 -5.03
CA MET A 327 -11.50 4.68 -5.08
C MET A 327 -10.39 5.20 -4.18
N LEU A 328 -10.15 6.50 -4.17
CA LEU A 328 -9.18 7.11 -3.26
C LEU A 328 -9.61 6.99 -1.79
N ALA A 329 -10.90 7.14 -1.49
CA ALA A 329 -11.43 6.96 -0.13
C ALA A 329 -11.21 5.54 0.40
N ILE A 330 -11.38 4.52 -0.44
CA ILE A 330 -11.12 3.12 -0.07
C ILE A 330 -9.64 2.92 0.26
N TYR A 331 -8.74 3.40 -0.60
CA TYR A 331 -7.30 3.25 -0.38
C TYR A 331 -6.77 4.17 0.71
N GLY A 332 -7.38 5.33 0.91
CA GLY A 332 -6.96 6.34 1.88
C GLY A 332 -7.21 6.01 3.36
N LYS A 333 -7.90 4.90 3.66
CA LYS A 333 -8.26 4.53 5.04
C LYS A 333 -7.09 4.45 6.02
N SER A 334 -5.92 4.10 5.52
CA SER A 334 -4.68 3.99 6.31
C SER A 334 -3.60 4.98 5.86
N ALA A 335 -3.93 5.90 4.95
CA ALA A 335 -2.95 6.79 4.35
C ALA A 335 -2.79 8.10 5.12
N ASP A 336 -1.54 8.51 5.28
CA ASP A 336 -1.16 9.84 5.73
C ASP A 336 -1.59 10.91 4.69
N PRO A 337 -2.15 12.06 5.10
CA PRO A 337 -2.67 13.09 4.19
C PRO A 337 -1.59 13.80 3.35
N TYR A 338 -0.32 13.57 3.63
CA TYR A 338 0.81 14.24 2.97
C TYR A 338 1.33 13.52 1.72
N GLY A 339 0.65 12.47 1.27
CA GLY A 339 0.93 11.80 0.00
C GLY A 339 0.67 12.69 -1.22
N ASN A 340 1.24 12.33 -2.37
CA ASN A 340 1.07 13.07 -3.60
C ASN A 340 -0.11 12.52 -4.41
N ILE A 341 -1.14 13.37 -4.57
CA ILE A 341 -2.29 13.13 -5.45
C ILE A 341 -2.42 14.34 -6.36
N GLU A 342 -2.37 14.10 -7.66
CA GLU A 342 -2.54 15.12 -8.70
C GLU A 342 -3.69 14.71 -9.64
N VAL A 343 -4.30 15.68 -10.29
CA VAL A 343 -5.35 15.44 -11.29
C VAL A 343 -4.95 16.04 -12.63
N CYS A 344 -5.23 15.30 -13.69
CA CYS A 344 -4.97 15.70 -15.06
C CYS A 344 -6.15 15.31 -15.97
N ARG A 345 -6.46 16.15 -16.95
CA ARG A 345 -7.40 15.79 -18.03
C ARG A 345 -6.73 14.88 -19.05
N GLY A 346 -7.50 13.98 -19.64
CA GLY A 346 -6.96 12.99 -20.60
C GLY A 346 -6.17 13.60 -21.76
N SER A 347 -6.64 14.73 -22.30
CA SER A 347 -5.92 15.44 -23.37
C SER A 347 -4.64 16.10 -22.87
N ASP A 348 -4.68 16.74 -21.70
CA ASP A 348 -3.55 17.48 -21.14
C ASP A 348 -2.42 16.53 -20.75
N CYS A 349 -2.75 15.36 -20.22
CA CYS A 349 -1.79 14.30 -19.91
C CYS A 349 -1.01 13.88 -21.18
N LEU A 350 -1.68 13.73 -22.30
CA LEU A 350 -1.04 13.30 -23.55
C LEU A 350 -0.21 14.42 -24.22
N ASN A 351 -0.54 15.69 -23.97
CA ASN A 351 0.11 16.86 -24.56
C ASN A 351 1.35 17.35 -23.81
N SER A 352 1.87 16.57 -22.86
CA SER A 352 3.19 16.71 -22.23
C SER A 352 3.45 17.84 -21.24
N SER A 353 2.45 18.51 -20.71
CA SER A 353 2.66 19.42 -19.57
C SER A 353 2.81 18.70 -18.23
N VAL A 354 2.34 17.46 -18.13
CA VAL A 354 2.41 16.62 -16.92
C VAL A 354 3.29 15.41 -17.19
N ASN A 355 4.28 15.19 -16.36
CA ASN A 355 5.06 13.95 -16.39
C ASN A 355 4.25 12.82 -15.77
N TYR A 356 3.51 12.06 -16.59
CA TYR A 356 2.67 10.94 -16.12
C TYR A 356 3.41 9.59 -16.12
N LYS A 357 4.60 9.54 -16.72
CA LYS A 357 5.28 8.26 -16.98
C LYS A 357 5.85 7.62 -15.73
N ASP A 358 6.24 8.44 -14.77
CA ASP A 358 6.81 8.04 -13.47
C ASP A 358 5.75 7.96 -12.34
N LYS A 359 4.46 7.95 -12.71
CA LYS A 359 3.36 8.00 -11.75
C LYS A 359 2.52 6.73 -11.75
N ASN A 360 1.93 6.44 -10.59
CA ASN A 360 0.83 5.49 -10.48
C ASN A 360 -0.45 6.18 -10.94
N ILE A 361 -1.16 5.60 -11.89
CA ILE A 361 -2.28 6.27 -12.57
C ILE A 361 -3.60 5.59 -12.23
N ILE A 362 -4.62 6.39 -11.87
CA ILE A 362 -6.01 5.96 -11.82
C ILE A 362 -6.76 6.72 -12.92
N ALA A 363 -7.12 6.02 -14.00
CA ALA A 363 -7.84 6.60 -15.12
C ALA A 363 -9.31 6.22 -15.08
N VAL A 364 -10.20 7.22 -15.15
CA VAL A 364 -11.66 7.05 -15.04
C VAL A 364 -12.36 7.62 -16.26
N GLY A 365 -13.37 6.93 -16.75
CA GLY A 365 -14.21 7.38 -17.86
C GLY A 365 -14.35 6.36 -18.97
N THR A 366 -15.08 6.73 -20.04
CA THR A 366 -15.17 5.91 -21.24
C THR A 366 -14.02 6.25 -22.21
N PRO A 367 -13.65 5.37 -23.14
CA PRO A 367 -12.64 5.71 -24.16
C PRO A 367 -13.04 6.89 -25.05
N LYS A 368 -14.36 7.19 -25.13
CA LYS A 368 -14.87 8.35 -25.88
C LYS A 368 -14.69 9.66 -25.11
N SER A 369 -14.88 9.64 -23.80
CA SER A 369 -14.79 10.82 -22.96
C SER A 369 -13.35 11.11 -22.49
N ASN A 370 -12.53 10.06 -22.32
CA ASN A 370 -11.15 10.15 -21.82
C ASN A 370 -10.14 9.70 -22.87
N LYS A 371 -9.44 10.66 -23.48
CA LYS A 371 -8.45 10.40 -24.53
C LYS A 371 -7.25 9.57 -24.04
N PHE A 372 -6.91 9.65 -22.76
CA PHE A 372 -5.84 8.84 -22.19
C PHE A 372 -6.22 7.35 -22.23
N ILE A 373 -7.47 7.00 -21.85
CA ILE A 373 -7.97 5.63 -21.91
C ILE A 373 -8.00 5.13 -23.36
N SER A 374 -8.46 5.98 -24.31
CA SER A 374 -8.43 5.63 -25.73
C SER A 374 -7.01 5.35 -26.23
N ASN A 375 -6.04 6.16 -25.85
CA ASN A 375 -4.61 5.96 -26.19
C ASN A 375 -4.05 4.67 -25.56
N LEU A 376 -4.48 4.35 -24.32
CA LEU A 376 -4.06 3.16 -23.59
C LEU A 376 -4.71 1.87 -24.11
N ASN A 377 -5.70 1.93 -25.01
CA ASN A 377 -6.50 0.79 -25.45
C ASN A 377 -5.67 -0.43 -25.91
N LYS A 378 -4.52 -0.21 -26.55
CA LYS A 378 -3.61 -1.29 -26.99
C LYS A 378 -3.03 -2.13 -25.82
N ASN A 379 -2.97 -1.54 -24.61
CA ASN A 379 -2.42 -2.16 -23.40
C ASN A 379 -3.50 -2.82 -22.53
N LEU A 380 -4.80 -2.51 -22.77
CA LEU A 380 -5.90 -3.08 -22.01
C LEU A 380 -6.02 -4.59 -22.24
N TYR A 381 -6.45 -5.34 -21.23
CA TYR A 381 -6.73 -6.78 -21.34
C TYR A 381 -8.00 -7.03 -22.14
N PHE A 382 -9.08 -6.30 -21.83
CA PHE A 382 -10.26 -6.19 -22.68
C PHE A 382 -10.19 -4.87 -23.42
N LYS A 383 -9.82 -4.95 -24.70
CA LYS A 383 -9.68 -3.80 -25.59
C LYS A 383 -11.04 -3.37 -26.12
N TYR A 384 -11.14 -2.12 -26.51
CA TYR A 384 -12.30 -1.60 -27.24
C TYR A 384 -12.12 -1.76 -28.74
N ASP A 385 -13.24 -1.84 -29.45
CA ASP A 385 -13.28 -1.76 -30.92
C ASP A 385 -12.82 -0.37 -31.40
N GLU A 386 -12.57 -0.22 -32.73
CA GLU A 386 -12.10 1.04 -33.32
C GLU A 386 -13.05 2.22 -33.08
N SER A 387 -14.35 1.95 -32.93
CA SER A 387 -15.37 2.95 -32.65
C SER A 387 -15.53 3.27 -31.15
N ASN A 388 -14.82 2.58 -30.27
CA ASN A 388 -14.93 2.71 -28.82
C ASN A 388 -16.36 2.50 -28.30
N THR A 389 -17.09 1.55 -28.89
CA THR A 389 -18.49 1.29 -28.56
C THR A 389 -18.72 0.00 -27.79
N LYS A 390 -17.78 -0.93 -27.83
CA LYS A 390 -17.87 -2.22 -27.15
C LYS A 390 -16.50 -2.80 -26.87
N LEU A 391 -16.43 -3.67 -25.85
CA LEU A 391 -15.26 -4.48 -25.57
C LEU A 391 -15.12 -5.61 -26.62
N LEU A 392 -13.89 -5.96 -26.94
CA LEU A 392 -13.55 -7.10 -27.79
C LEU A 392 -13.35 -8.36 -26.95
N SER A 393 -13.79 -9.50 -27.49
CA SER A 393 -13.48 -10.82 -26.93
C SER A 393 -11.96 -11.06 -26.95
N ASN A 394 -11.49 -11.86 -26.00
CA ASN A 394 -10.08 -12.25 -25.91
C ASN A 394 -9.96 -13.76 -25.58
N GLU A 395 -8.74 -14.21 -25.26
CA GLU A 395 -8.45 -15.62 -24.95
C GLU A 395 -9.12 -16.13 -23.66
N LYS A 396 -9.55 -15.23 -22.76
CA LYS A 396 -10.19 -15.58 -21.49
C LYS A 396 -11.72 -15.65 -21.60
N LEU A 397 -12.30 -14.80 -22.45
CA LEU A 397 -13.76 -14.69 -22.54
C LEU A 397 -14.24 -14.27 -23.92
N ILE A 398 -15.22 -14.99 -24.43
CA ILE A 398 -15.99 -14.60 -25.60
C ILE A 398 -17.20 -13.79 -25.12
N LEU A 399 -17.27 -12.52 -25.56
CA LEU A 399 -18.31 -11.58 -25.18
C LEU A 399 -19.43 -11.57 -26.24
N SER A 400 -20.68 -11.67 -25.79
CA SER A 400 -21.82 -11.31 -26.64
C SER A 400 -21.87 -9.80 -26.86
N ASN A 401 -22.41 -9.35 -28.00
CA ASN A 401 -22.44 -7.91 -28.31
C ASN A 401 -23.12 -7.09 -27.22
N ASN A 402 -24.27 -7.52 -26.73
CA ASN A 402 -25.03 -6.82 -25.68
C ASN A 402 -24.21 -6.68 -24.39
N TYR A 403 -23.56 -7.75 -23.95
CA TYR A 403 -22.72 -7.74 -22.75
C TYR A 403 -21.50 -6.81 -22.95
N ALA A 404 -20.82 -6.93 -24.09
CA ALA A 404 -19.64 -6.13 -24.46
C ALA A 404 -19.90 -4.61 -24.49
N GLU A 405 -21.13 -4.19 -24.81
CA GLU A 405 -21.53 -2.78 -24.86
C GLU A 405 -21.94 -2.21 -23.49
N ASN A 406 -22.35 -3.07 -22.54
CA ASN A 406 -22.99 -2.61 -21.31
C ASN A 406 -22.22 -2.96 -20.04
N VAL A 407 -21.12 -3.72 -20.12
CA VAL A 407 -20.33 -4.10 -18.94
C VAL A 407 -19.35 -2.99 -18.53
N GLY A 408 -19.22 -2.77 -17.21
CA GLY A 408 -18.14 -1.99 -16.63
C GLY A 408 -16.90 -2.84 -16.40
N THR A 409 -15.71 -2.26 -16.46
CA THR A 409 -14.47 -2.99 -16.22
C THR A 409 -13.48 -2.20 -15.38
N MET A 410 -12.83 -2.91 -14.46
CA MET A 410 -11.69 -2.43 -13.69
C MET A 410 -10.48 -3.24 -14.16
N GLN A 411 -9.48 -2.58 -14.74
CA GLN A 411 -8.28 -3.23 -15.27
C GLN A 411 -7.04 -2.65 -14.59
N LEU A 412 -6.29 -3.48 -13.91
CA LEU A 412 -5.09 -3.10 -13.17
C LEU A 412 -3.86 -3.59 -13.93
N LEU A 413 -3.17 -2.67 -14.56
CA LEU A 413 -2.04 -2.92 -15.47
C LEU A 413 -0.73 -2.58 -14.76
N SER A 414 0.35 -3.33 -15.07
CA SER A 414 1.69 -2.78 -14.88
C SER A 414 1.86 -1.59 -15.83
N SER A 415 2.47 -0.52 -15.33
CA SER A 415 2.71 0.66 -16.18
C SER A 415 3.58 0.27 -17.39
N PRO A 416 3.17 0.61 -18.62
CA PRO A 416 4.01 0.41 -19.80
C PRO A 416 5.11 1.46 -19.93
N TYR A 417 5.19 2.42 -18.99
CA TYR A 417 6.08 3.56 -19.03
C TYR A 417 7.26 3.42 -18.07
N GLU A 418 7.02 2.90 -16.86
CA GLU A 418 8.02 2.80 -15.79
C GLU A 418 7.79 1.52 -14.97
N GLU A 419 8.85 0.77 -14.70
CA GLU A 419 8.81 -0.44 -13.89
C GLU A 419 8.45 -0.10 -12.42
N GLY A 420 7.62 -0.93 -11.79
CA GLY A 420 7.17 -0.74 -10.42
C GLY A 420 5.96 0.19 -10.26
N GLN A 421 5.50 0.84 -11.33
CA GLN A 421 4.29 1.66 -11.34
C GLN A 421 3.09 0.87 -11.90
N ALA A 422 1.89 1.29 -11.54
CA ALA A 422 0.65 0.68 -12.00
C ALA A 422 -0.32 1.68 -12.61
N ILE A 423 -1.21 1.15 -13.47
CA ILE A 423 -2.34 1.91 -14.02
C ILE A 423 -3.62 1.14 -13.70
N LEU A 424 -4.49 1.74 -12.89
CA LEU A 424 -5.86 1.28 -12.67
C LEU A 424 -6.79 2.02 -13.63
N VAL A 425 -7.51 1.28 -14.46
CA VAL A 425 -8.47 1.84 -15.41
C VAL A 425 -9.87 1.44 -15.00
N LEU A 426 -10.71 2.42 -14.67
CA LEU A 426 -12.12 2.26 -14.35
C LEU A 426 -12.92 2.75 -15.55
N THR A 427 -13.46 1.83 -16.36
CA THR A 427 -13.97 2.19 -17.69
C THR A 427 -15.15 1.31 -18.12
N GLY A 428 -15.82 1.75 -19.16
CA GLY A 428 -16.89 1.04 -19.86
C GLY A 428 -17.16 1.67 -21.20
N ALA A 429 -17.91 1.01 -22.06
CA ALA A 429 -18.26 1.55 -23.37
C ALA A 429 -19.28 2.71 -23.30
N LYS A 430 -20.04 2.76 -22.20
CA LYS A 430 -21.10 3.74 -21.94
C LYS A 430 -20.95 4.32 -20.52
N ASP A 431 -21.51 5.51 -20.28
CA ASP A 431 -21.55 6.13 -18.95
C ASP A 431 -22.28 5.23 -17.93
N SER A 432 -23.37 4.54 -18.34
CA SER A 432 -24.08 3.59 -17.49
C SER A 432 -23.20 2.45 -16.97
N SER A 433 -22.19 2.04 -17.73
CA SER A 433 -21.23 1.01 -17.27
C SER A 433 -20.36 1.49 -16.10
N LEU A 434 -20.11 2.79 -16.00
CA LEU A 434 -19.40 3.37 -14.85
C LEU A 434 -20.27 3.36 -13.59
N GLU A 435 -21.62 3.43 -13.73
CA GLU A 435 -22.52 3.30 -12.59
C GLU A 435 -22.48 1.91 -11.95
N TYR A 436 -22.25 0.86 -12.73
CA TYR A 436 -22.11 -0.50 -12.18
C TYR A 436 -20.85 -0.60 -11.31
N ILE A 437 -19.73 -0.01 -11.77
CA ILE A 437 -18.51 0.06 -10.97
C ILE A 437 -18.75 0.88 -9.70
N ASP A 438 -19.39 2.05 -9.80
CA ASP A 438 -19.67 2.91 -8.65
C ASP A 438 -20.54 2.21 -7.59
N LYS A 439 -21.62 1.52 -8.02
CA LYS A 439 -22.47 0.75 -7.14
C LYS A 439 -21.75 -0.43 -6.50
N PHE A 440 -20.86 -1.08 -7.25
CA PHE A 440 -20.10 -2.23 -6.76
C PHE A 440 -19.11 -1.82 -5.68
N ILE A 441 -18.32 -0.77 -5.90
CA ILE A 441 -17.31 -0.31 -4.94
C ILE A 441 -17.90 0.42 -3.73
N LYS A 442 -19.21 0.74 -3.75
CA LYS A 442 -19.90 1.29 -2.59
C LYS A 442 -19.90 0.31 -1.41
N ASP A 443 -19.99 -0.99 -1.67
CA ASP A 443 -19.81 -2.04 -0.68
C ASP A 443 -18.34 -2.42 -0.55
N GLU A 444 -17.71 -1.97 0.52
CA GLU A 444 -16.30 -2.26 0.77
C GLU A 444 -15.97 -3.74 0.91
N LYS A 445 -16.89 -4.55 1.45
CA LYS A 445 -16.67 -6.00 1.59
C LYS A 445 -16.48 -6.63 0.22
N LEU A 446 -17.25 -6.19 -0.78
CA LEU A 446 -17.07 -6.63 -2.17
C LEU A 446 -15.73 -6.15 -2.72
N THR A 447 -15.33 -4.92 -2.43
CA THR A 447 -14.06 -4.35 -2.92
C THR A 447 -12.84 -5.09 -2.35
N TRP A 448 -12.86 -5.44 -1.07
CA TRP A 448 -11.78 -6.22 -0.44
C TRP A 448 -11.75 -7.69 -0.86
N ALA A 449 -12.83 -8.21 -1.44
CA ALA A 449 -12.87 -9.56 -1.99
C ALA A 449 -12.29 -9.67 -3.41
N LEU A 450 -11.93 -8.55 -4.04
CA LEU A 450 -11.40 -8.51 -5.39
C LEU A 450 -10.02 -9.16 -5.48
N LYS A 451 -9.80 -9.89 -6.57
CA LYS A 451 -8.55 -10.61 -6.86
C LYS A 451 -8.17 -10.41 -8.33
N ASP A 452 -6.99 -10.93 -8.67
CA ASP A 452 -6.48 -10.91 -10.05
C ASP A 452 -6.19 -9.49 -10.57
N ASP A 453 -6.21 -9.26 -11.89
CA ASP A 453 -5.81 -7.99 -12.48
C ASP A 453 -6.84 -7.37 -13.43
N CYS A 454 -7.95 -8.10 -13.68
CA CYS A 454 -9.05 -7.58 -14.51
C CYS A 454 -10.41 -8.06 -13.99
N ILE A 455 -11.35 -7.14 -13.86
CA ILE A 455 -12.69 -7.39 -13.36
C ILE A 455 -13.71 -6.84 -14.34
N LEU A 456 -14.72 -7.62 -14.64
CA LEU A 456 -15.91 -7.20 -15.39
C LEU A 456 -17.11 -7.19 -14.44
N ILE A 457 -17.89 -6.11 -14.44
CA ILE A 457 -19.05 -5.90 -13.57
C ILE A 457 -20.26 -5.60 -14.45
N ASP A 458 -21.29 -6.40 -14.36
CA ASP A 458 -22.52 -6.23 -15.12
C ASP A 458 -23.62 -5.48 -14.35
N ASP A 459 -24.78 -5.33 -14.96
CA ASP A 459 -25.93 -4.59 -14.41
C ASP A 459 -26.55 -5.25 -13.18
N ASN A 460 -26.29 -6.53 -12.92
CA ASN A 460 -26.68 -7.24 -11.70
C ASN A 460 -25.63 -7.10 -10.59
N LEU A 461 -24.54 -6.36 -10.83
CA LEU A 461 -23.37 -6.25 -9.98
C LEU A 461 -22.60 -7.57 -9.80
N ASP A 462 -22.77 -8.52 -10.73
CA ASP A 462 -21.96 -9.73 -10.77
C ASP A 462 -20.55 -9.39 -11.26
N ALA A 463 -19.55 -9.65 -10.41
CA ALA A 463 -18.15 -9.39 -10.72
C ALA A 463 -17.45 -10.68 -11.18
N LYS A 464 -16.88 -10.65 -12.39
CA LYS A 464 -16.07 -11.73 -12.96
C LYS A 464 -14.60 -11.32 -13.01
N MET A 465 -13.74 -12.08 -12.35
CA MET A 465 -12.33 -11.78 -12.19
C MET A 465 -11.47 -12.64 -13.10
N TYR A 466 -10.44 -12.03 -13.69
CA TYR A 466 -9.54 -12.69 -14.64
C TYR A 466 -8.10 -12.30 -14.35
N ARG A 467 -7.19 -13.30 -14.45
CA ARG A 467 -5.75 -13.11 -14.35
C ARG A 467 -5.12 -13.12 -15.73
N PHE A 468 -4.51 -12.03 -16.16
CA PHE A 468 -3.81 -11.90 -17.45
C PHE A 468 -2.30 -11.86 -17.29
N GLN A 469 -1.80 -11.10 -16.33
CA GLN A 469 -0.36 -11.06 -16.08
C GLN A 469 0.08 -12.32 -15.32
N LYS A 470 1.20 -12.88 -15.74
CA LYS A 470 1.86 -13.94 -14.98
C LYS A 470 2.66 -13.31 -13.86
N ASP A 471 2.63 -13.93 -12.70
CA ASP A 471 3.56 -13.55 -11.64
C ASP A 471 4.98 -13.68 -12.17
N VAL A 472 5.81 -12.69 -11.88
CA VAL A 472 7.24 -12.79 -12.18
C VAL A 472 7.75 -13.92 -11.30
N GLU A 473 8.00 -15.11 -11.90
CA GLU A 473 8.80 -16.13 -11.23
C GLU A 473 10.12 -15.43 -10.89
N GLU A 474 10.35 -15.16 -9.60
CA GLU A 474 11.68 -14.78 -9.16
C GLU A 474 12.62 -15.88 -9.68
N LYS A 475 13.43 -15.55 -10.66
CA LYS A 475 14.62 -16.33 -10.96
C LYS A 475 15.50 -16.18 -9.73
N VAL A 476 15.21 -16.95 -8.68
CA VAL A 476 16.13 -17.15 -7.57
C VAL A 476 17.46 -17.48 -8.24
N LYS A 477 18.36 -16.49 -8.27
CA LYS A 477 19.70 -16.73 -8.85
C LYS A 477 20.23 -17.94 -8.09
N PRO A 478 20.34 -19.12 -8.71
CA PRO A 478 20.68 -20.32 -7.99
C PRO A 478 22.01 -20.05 -7.29
N SER A 479 22.12 -20.43 -6.01
CA SER A 479 23.35 -20.26 -5.26
C SER A 479 24.51 -20.83 -6.10
N LEU A 480 25.70 -20.26 -5.97
CA LEU A 480 26.90 -20.73 -6.72
C LEU A 480 27.02 -22.25 -6.68
N GLY A 481 26.71 -22.89 -5.53
CA GLY A 481 26.68 -24.33 -5.38
C GLY A 481 25.64 -25.03 -6.27
N LYS A 482 24.42 -24.46 -6.38
CA LYS A 482 23.37 -25.03 -7.23
C LYS A 482 23.65 -24.84 -8.71
N LYS A 483 24.26 -23.70 -9.12
CA LYS A 483 24.76 -23.48 -10.49
C LYS A 483 25.86 -24.48 -10.88
N ILE A 484 26.74 -24.85 -9.93
CA ILE A 484 27.80 -25.81 -10.15
C ILE A 484 27.23 -27.22 -10.36
N ILE A 485 26.20 -27.62 -9.59
CA ILE A 485 25.60 -28.95 -9.65
C ILE A 485 24.70 -29.11 -10.90
N GLU A 486 23.90 -28.08 -11.22
CA GLU A 486 22.95 -28.13 -12.35
C GLU A 486 23.61 -27.96 -13.72
N ASN A 487 24.76 -27.30 -13.80
CA ASN A 487 25.48 -27.13 -15.06
C ASN A 487 26.65 -28.11 -15.13
N LYS A 488 26.48 -29.16 -15.92
CA LYS A 488 27.48 -30.25 -16.11
C LYS A 488 28.88 -29.74 -16.49
N GLN A 489 28.98 -28.62 -17.22
CA GLN A 489 30.27 -28.01 -17.56
C GLN A 489 30.92 -27.33 -16.35
N TYR A 490 30.16 -26.54 -15.56
CA TYR A 490 30.70 -25.91 -14.34
C TYR A 490 31.11 -26.96 -13.29
N PHE A 491 30.34 -28.04 -13.17
CA PHE A 491 30.70 -29.17 -12.29
C PHE A 491 32.02 -29.79 -12.71
N LEU A 492 32.23 -30.05 -14.01
CA LEU A 492 33.49 -30.59 -14.54
C LEU A 492 34.66 -29.63 -14.33
N TYR A 493 34.47 -28.30 -14.54
CA TYR A 493 35.52 -27.31 -14.30
C TYR A 493 35.92 -27.22 -12.82
N THR A 494 34.95 -27.23 -11.91
CA THR A 494 35.24 -27.21 -10.46
C THR A 494 35.93 -28.51 -10.02
N LEU A 495 35.52 -29.67 -10.53
CA LEU A 495 36.16 -30.93 -10.25
C LEU A 495 37.60 -30.95 -10.76
N ALA A 496 37.86 -30.47 -11.97
CA ALA A 496 39.19 -30.37 -12.55
C ALA A 496 40.09 -29.41 -11.77
N SER A 497 39.58 -28.23 -11.39
CA SER A 497 40.36 -27.24 -10.63
C SER A 497 40.73 -27.74 -9.23
N THR A 498 39.80 -28.38 -8.53
CA THR A 498 40.07 -28.98 -7.21
C THR A 498 41.06 -30.12 -7.29
N SER A 499 40.99 -30.97 -8.35
CA SER A 499 41.95 -32.04 -8.58
C SER A 499 43.35 -31.50 -8.84
N ILE A 500 43.50 -30.43 -9.64
CA ILE A 500 44.79 -29.78 -9.89
C ILE A 500 45.38 -29.19 -8.59
N MET A 501 44.56 -28.52 -7.79
CA MET A 501 45.02 -27.98 -6.50
C MET A 501 45.47 -29.07 -5.54
N PHE A 502 44.78 -30.19 -5.52
CA PHE A 502 45.17 -31.36 -4.69
C PHE A 502 46.50 -31.97 -5.12
N ILE A 503 46.73 -32.10 -6.45
CA ILE A 503 48.00 -32.58 -7.00
C ILE A 503 49.16 -31.64 -6.65
N LEU A 504 48.95 -30.32 -6.78
CA LEU A 504 49.94 -29.32 -6.40
C LEU A 504 50.28 -29.38 -4.90
N PHE A 505 49.23 -29.52 -4.07
CA PHE A 505 49.41 -29.68 -2.62
C PHE A 505 50.25 -30.95 -2.29
N LEU A 506 49.93 -32.08 -2.91
CA LEU A 506 50.73 -33.30 -2.73
C LEU A 506 52.17 -33.14 -3.21
N GLY A 507 52.39 -32.42 -4.33
CA GLY A 507 53.72 -32.06 -4.82
C GLY A 507 54.54 -31.24 -3.82
N ILE A 508 53.93 -30.23 -3.21
CA ILE A 508 54.56 -29.40 -2.18
C ILE A 508 54.91 -30.23 -0.94
N VAL A 509 53.97 -31.08 -0.47
CA VAL A 509 54.22 -31.98 0.67
C VAL A 509 55.36 -32.95 0.36
N PHE A 510 55.40 -33.52 -0.83
CA PHE A 510 56.48 -34.43 -1.26
C PHE A 510 57.85 -33.71 -1.26
N ILE A 511 57.92 -32.47 -1.78
CA ILE A 511 59.14 -31.66 -1.78
C ILE A 511 59.61 -31.39 -0.35
N LEU A 512 58.68 -30.99 0.55
CA LEU A 512 59.01 -30.71 1.96
C LEU A 512 59.51 -31.97 2.68
N VAL A 513 58.87 -33.13 2.47
CA VAL A 513 59.30 -34.40 3.05
C VAL A 513 60.67 -34.82 2.51
N ARG A 514 60.88 -34.69 1.20
CA ARG A 514 62.15 -34.98 0.56
C ARG A 514 63.28 -34.08 1.09
N ASN A 515 63.07 -32.79 1.22
CA ASN A 515 64.02 -31.86 1.78
C ASN A 515 64.35 -32.14 3.25
N LYS A 516 63.34 -32.52 4.05
CA LYS A 516 63.49 -32.92 5.44
C LYS A 516 64.33 -34.22 5.56
N MET A 517 64.07 -35.18 4.68
CA MET A 517 64.88 -36.45 4.64
C MET A 517 66.33 -36.24 4.18
N ARG A 518 66.55 -35.27 3.27
CA ARG A 518 67.90 -34.91 2.80
C ARG A 518 68.69 -34.20 3.90
N ASN A 519 68.09 -33.22 4.62
CA ASN A 519 68.73 -32.54 5.74
C ASN A 519 69.00 -33.43 6.95
N ASN A 520 68.31 -34.60 7.09
CA ASN A 520 68.55 -35.58 8.13
C ASN A 520 69.64 -36.62 7.74
N LYS A 521 70.12 -36.66 6.47
CA LYS A 521 71.21 -37.47 6.03
C LYS A 521 72.58 -36.75 6.10
N ASP A 522 72.52 -35.42 6.23
CA ASP A 522 73.73 -34.59 6.33
C ASP A 522 74.03 -34.17 7.80
N LYS A 523 73.36 -34.78 8.76
CA LYS A 523 73.67 -34.82 10.19
C LYS A 523 74.06 -36.25 10.60
#